data_76e5b11927db7b1efa27b80f7208cc6d
#
_entry.id   76e5b11927db7b1efa27b80f7208cc6d
#
_cell.length_a   1.000
_cell.length_b   1.000
_cell.length_c   1.000
_cell.angle_alpha   90.00
_cell.angle_beta   90.00
_cell.angle_gamma   90.00
#
_symmetry.space_group_name_H-M   'P 1'
#
loop_
_entity.id
_entity.type
_entity.pdbx_description
1 polymer ?
#
loop_
_entity_poly.entity_id
_entity_poly.type
_entity_poly.pdbx_seq_one_letter_code
_entity_poly.pdbx_strand_id
1 'polypeptide(L)'
;MIRKILTAILLLPTLLYAQINTERVMTIARNALYFEDYVLSIQYFNQVINAKPYLYEPYFFRGLAKINLDDYQGAESDCDAAIQRNPFVVGDN
;
A
#
# COMPACT_ATOMS: atom_id res chain seq x y z
N MET A 1 13.94 33.41 12.52
CA MET A 1 13.85 33.24 11.09
C MET A 1 14.65 32.07 10.57
N ILE A 2 15.93 31.98 10.92
CA ILE A 2 16.80 30.91 10.45
C ILE A 2 16.31 29.52 10.90
N ARG A 3 15.77 29.41 12.11
CA ARG A 3 15.30 28.14 12.64
C ARG A 3 14.11 27.56 11.86
N LYS A 4 13.18 28.41 11.40
CA LYS A 4 12.03 27.95 10.64
C LYS A 4 12.41 27.46 9.25
N ILE A 5 13.40 28.11 8.64
CA ILE A 5 13.89 27.74 7.32
C ILE A 5 14.61 26.39 7.39
N LEU A 6 15.42 26.16 8.43
CA LEU A 6 16.14 24.91 8.62
C LEU A 6 15.17 23.73 8.84
N THR A 7 14.09 23.95 9.59
CA THR A 7 13.09 22.91 9.85
C THR A 7 12.38 22.53 8.54
N ALA A 8 12.02 23.52 7.73
CA ALA A 8 11.36 23.27 6.44
C ALA A 8 12.27 22.49 5.48
N ILE A 9 13.56 22.83 5.44
CA ILE A 9 14.53 22.15 4.58
C ILE A 9 14.70 20.68 5.01
N LEU A 10 14.68 20.40 6.30
CA LEU A 10 14.84 19.03 6.81
C LEU A 10 13.62 18.14 6.50
N LEU A 11 12.40 18.72 6.47
CA LEU A 11 11.19 17.95 6.20
C LEU A 11 10.97 17.70 4.71
N LEU A 12 11.39 18.61 3.85
CA LEU A 12 11.16 18.49 2.42
C LEU A 12 11.74 17.23 1.78
N PRO A 13 12.99 16.84 2.04
CA PRO A 13 13.55 15.59 1.47
C PRO A 13 12.77 14.35 1.88
N THR A 14 12.23 14.31 3.10
CA THR A 14 11.46 13.16 3.58
C THR A 14 10.17 13.03 2.81
N LEU A 15 9.46 14.13 2.57
CA LEU A 15 8.21 14.13 1.82
C LEU A 15 8.42 13.72 0.37
N LEU A 16 9.45 14.26 -0.28
CA LEU A 16 9.78 13.91 -1.66
C LEU A 16 10.16 12.44 -1.79
N TYR A 17 10.93 11.92 -0.84
CA TYR A 17 11.35 10.54 -0.85
C TYR A 17 10.13 9.60 -0.76
N ALA A 18 9.19 9.90 0.14
CA ALA A 18 7.98 9.08 0.28
C ALA A 18 7.14 9.08 -1.00
N GLN A 19 7.03 10.22 -1.69
CA GLN A 19 6.28 10.32 -2.93
C GLN A 19 6.93 9.56 -4.08
N ILE A 20 8.25 9.64 -4.20
CA ILE A 20 8.96 9.03 -5.32
C ILE A 20 8.94 7.52 -5.25
N ASN A 21 8.96 6.95 -4.05
CA ASN A 21 9.13 5.51 -3.91
C ASN A 21 7.85 4.69 -3.91
N THR A 22 6.67 5.31 -3.93
CA THR A 22 5.42 4.57 -3.80
C THR A 22 5.21 3.55 -4.93
N GLU A 23 5.44 3.94 -6.17
CA GLU A 23 5.28 3.04 -7.30
C GLU A 23 6.29 1.90 -7.26
N ARG A 24 7.51 2.22 -6.86
CA ARG A 24 8.57 1.21 -6.74
C ARG A 24 8.22 0.19 -5.64
N VAL A 25 7.75 0.67 -4.49
CA VAL A 25 7.36 -0.21 -3.39
C VAL A 25 6.18 -1.09 -3.81
N MET A 26 5.22 -0.52 -4.55
CA MET A 26 4.09 -1.29 -5.08
C MET A 26 4.55 -2.43 -5.99
N THR A 27 5.53 -2.17 -6.85
CA THR A 27 6.10 -3.19 -7.74
C THR A 27 6.78 -4.29 -6.92
N ILE A 28 7.57 -3.92 -5.92
CA ILE A 28 8.24 -4.88 -5.04
C ILE A 28 7.21 -5.73 -4.31
N ALA A 29 6.14 -5.11 -3.82
CA ALA A 29 5.08 -5.81 -3.10
C ALA A 29 4.39 -6.84 -4.01
N ARG A 30 4.05 -6.46 -5.23
CA ARG A 30 3.41 -7.37 -6.19
C ARG A 30 4.33 -8.51 -6.59
N ASN A 31 5.62 -8.22 -6.76
CA ASN A 31 6.60 -9.27 -7.06
C ASN A 31 6.70 -10.27 -5.90
N ALA A 32 6.73 -9.79 -4.66
CA ALA A 32 6.75 -10.67 -3.49
C ALA A 32 5.50 -11.56 -3.46
N LEU A 33 4.33 -10.99 -3.77
CA LEU A 33 3.08 -11.74 -3.85
C LEU A 33 3.16 -12.81 -4.95
N TYR A 34 3.65 -12.45 -6.12
CA TYR A 34 3.78 -13.37 -7.25
C TYR A 34 4.68 -14.55 -6.91
N PHE A 35 5.76 -14.31 -6.17
CA PHE A 35 6.67 -15.38 -5.75
C PHE A 35 6.26 -16.04 -4.43
N GLU A 36 5.03 -15.80 -4.00
CA GLU A 36 4.45 -16.46 -2.81
C GLU A 36 5.11 -16.06 -1.48
N ASP A 37 5.77 -14.91 -1.45
CA ASP A 37 6.32 -14.37 -0.21
C ASP A 37 5.28 -13.45 0.40
N TYR A 38 4.23 -14.05 0.96
CA TYR A 38 3.03 -13.34 1.37
C TYR A 38 3.27 -12.38 2.51
N VAL A 39 4.04 -12.78 3.52
CA VAL A 39 4.34 -11.92 4.66
C VAL A 39 5.10 -10.69 4.21
N LEU A 40 6.11 -10.88 3.36
CA LEU A 40 6.89 -9.76 2.84
C LEU A 40 6.03 -8.83 1.97
N SER A 41 5.16 -9.42 1.13
CA SER A 41 4.27 -8.60 0.29
C SER A 41 3.37 -7.72 1.14
N ILE A 42 2.81 -8.25 2.23
CA ILE A 42 1.97 -7.48 3.14
C ILE A 42 2.74 -6.30 3.75
N GLN A 43 3.98 -6.51 4.14
CA GLN A 43 4.80 -5.43 4.71
C GLN A 43 4.98 -4.30 3.72
N TYR A 44 5.22 -4.60 2.45
CA TYR A 44 5.38 -3.59 1.42
C TYR A 44 4.05 -2.92 1.04
N PHE A 45 2.95 -3.69 0.96
CA PHE A 45 1.63 -3.08 0.74
C PHE A 45 1.26 -2.15 1.88
N ASN A 46 1.62 -2.47 3.12
CA ASN A 46 1.41 -1.58 4.26
C ASN A 46 2.12 -0.24 4.06
N GLN A 47 3.33 -0.25 3.51
CA GLN A 47 4.06 0.98 3.23
C GLN A 47 3.34 1.83 2.19
N VAL A 48 2.83 1.20 1.13
CA VAL A 48 2.08 1.91 0.09
C VAL A 48 0.81 2.52 0.67
N ILE A 49 0.08 1.76 1.47
CA ILE A 49 -1.17 2.22 2.09
C ILE A 49 -0.91 3.40 3.02
N ASN A 50 0.17 3.34 3.80
CA ASN A 50 0.51 4.46 4.68
C ASN A 50 0.83 5.73 3.91
N ALA A 51 1.45 5.61 2.75
CA ALA A 51 1.80 6.76 1.93
C ALA A 51 0.62 7.28 1.11
N LYS A 52 -0.20 6.37 0.56
CA LYS A 52 -1.33 6.72 -0.32
C LYS A 52 -2.54 5.86 0.03
N PRO A 53 -3.25 6.17 1.13
CA PRO A 53 -4.35 5.33 1.60
C PRO A 53 -5.59 5.34 0.71
N TYR A 54 -5.62 6.18 -0.31
CA TYR A 54 -6.75 6.29 -1.23
C TYR A 54 -6.65 5.36 -2.43
N LEU A 55 -5.54 4.67 -2.63
CA LEU A 55 -5.39 3.71 -3.72
C LEU A 55 -6.08 2.40 -3.36
N TYR A 56 -6.85 1.83 -4.30
CA TYR A 56 -7.53 0.55 -4.02
C TYR A 56 -6.59 -0.64 -4.15
N GLU A 57 -5.61 -0.56 -5.04
CA GLU A 57 -4.79 -1.71 -5.41
C GLU A 57 -4.03 -2.34 -4.25
N PRO A 58 -3.36 -1.58 -3.37
CA PRO A 58 -2.62 -2.24 -2.29
C PRO A 58 -3.53 -2.97 -1.31
N TYR A 59 -4.76 -2.50 -1.10
CA TYR A 59 -5.72 -3.24 -0.27
C TYR A 59 -6.13 -4.55 -0.95
N PHE A 60 -6.42 -4.50 -2.23
CA PHE A 60 -6.82 -5.67 -2.99
C PHE A 60 -5.74 -6.75 -2.97
N PHE A 61 -4.52 -6.38 -3.31
CA PHE A 61 -3.41 -7.33 -3.34
C PHE A 61 -3.03 -7.82 -1.95
N ARG A 62 -3.11 -6.95 -0.93
CA ARG A 62 -2.88 -7.38 0.44
C ARG A 62 -3.93 -8.40 0.89
N GLY A 63 -5.18 -8.20 0.48
CA GLY A 63 -6.23 -9.17 0.72
C GLY A 63 -5.92 -10.53 0.11
N LEU A 64 -5.39 -10.56 -1.12
CA LEU A 64 -4.98 -11.81 -1.75
C LEU A 64 -3.87 -12.51 -0.95
N ALA A 65 -2.89 -11.75 -0.47
CA ALA A 65 -1.83 -12.31 0.36
C ALA A 65 -2.39 -12.90 1.64
N LYS A 66 -3.34 -12.21 2.27
CA LYS A 66 -3.97 -12.67 3.51
C LYS A 66 -4.78 -13.95 3.31
N ILE A 67 -5.46 -14.10 2.17
CA ILE A 67 -6.16 -15.34 1.84
C ILE A 67 -5.19 -16.51 1.84
N ASN A 68 -4.04 -16.34 1.23
CA ASN A 68 -3.03 -17.38 1.15
C ASN A 68 -2.39 -17.71 2.50
N LEU A 69 -2.54 -16.84 3.48
CA LEU A 69 -2.10 -17.08 4.85
C LEU A 69 -3.25 -17.50 5.76
N ASP A 70 -4.42 -17.80 5.17
CA ASP A 70 -5.63 -18.21 5.89
C ASP A 70 -6.19 -17.13 6.82
N ASP A 71 -5.84 -15.88 6.61
CA ASP A 71 -6.41 -14.74 7.32
C ASP A 71 -7.63 -14.22 6.54
N TYR A 72 -8.73 -14.95 6.63
CA TYR A 72 -9.93 -14.64 5.84
C TYR A 72 -10.63 -13.37 6.32
N GLN A 73 -10.62 -13.09 7.63
CA GLN A 73 -11.18 -11.84 8.15
C GLN A 73 -10.40 -10.62 7.67
N GLY A 74 -9.08 -10.69 7.71
CA GLY A 74 -8.24 -9.61 7.21
C GLY A 74 -8.41 -9.41 5.71
N ALA A 75 -8.55 -10.50 4.97
CA ALA A 75 -8.78 -10.46 3.53
C ALA A 75 -10.11 -9.80 3.21
N GLU A 76 -11.19 -10.16 3.92
CA GLU A 76 -12.50 -9.56 3.72
C GLU A 76 -12.46 -8.05 3.98
N SER A 77 -11.82 -7.63 5.06
CA SER A 77 -11.65 -6.23 5.39
C SER A 77 -10.90 -5.48 4.29
N ASP A 78 -9.85 -6.08 3.74
CA ASP A 78 -9.09 -5.46 2.65
C ASP A 78 -9.88 -5.41 1.35
N CYS A 79 -10.67 -6.44 1.04
CA CYS A 79 -11.55 -6.42 -0.12
C CYS A 79 -12.60 -5.30 0.01
N ASP A 80 -13.20 -5.14 1.18
CA ASP A 80 -14.15 -4.07 1.43
C ASP A 80 -13.49 -2.70 1.25
N ALA A 81 -12.28 -2.52 1.75
CA ALA A 81 -11.53 -1.27 1.59
C ALA A 81 -11.24 -0.98 0.12
N ALA A 82 -10.89 -2.01 -0.65
CA ALA A 82 -10.65 -1.86 -2.08
C ALA A 82 -11.92 -1.47 -2.83
N ILE A 83 -13.04 -2.12 -2.53
CA ILE A 83 -14.33 -1.83 -3.16
C ILE A 83 -14.78 -0.41 -2.86
N GLN A 84 -14.60 0.07 -1.64
CA GLN A 84 -14.95 1.44 -1.28
C GLN A 84 -14.18 2.46 -2.11
N ARG A 85 -12.95 2.14 -2.49
CA ARG A 85 -12.10 3.04 -3.26
C ARG A 85 -12.29 2.89 -4.76
N ASN A 86 -12.70 1.71 -5.20
CA ASN A 86 -13.01 1.44 -6.59
C ASN A 86 -14.09 0.36 -6.67
N PRO A 87 -15.36 0.77 -6.80
CA PRO A 87 -16.48 -0.19 -6.83
C PRO A 87 -16.44 -1.16 -8.01
N PHE A 88 -15.64 -0.86 -9.04
CA PHE A 88 -15.58 -1.69 -10.24
C PHE A 88 -14.58 -2.84 -10.13
N VAL A 89 -13.84 -2.94 -9.00
CA VAL A 89 -12.84 -3.98 -8.84
C VAL A 89 -13.43 -5.38 -8.89
N VAL A 90 -14.65 -5.57 -8.36
CA VAL A 90 -15.31 -6.86 -8.35
C VAL A 90 -16.62 -6.87 -8.98
N GLY A 91 -17.08 -5.85 -9.50
CA GLY A 91 -18.44 -5.78 -9.84
C GLY A 91 -18.91 -5.94 -11.14
N ASP A 92 -18.17 -6.17 -12.02
CA ASP A 92 -18.52 -5.96 -13.27
C ASP A 92 -19.06 -7.03 -14.03
N ASN A 93 -19.72 -7.78 -13.43
CA ASN A 93 -20.33 -8.85 -14.12
C ASN A 93 -21.74 -8.64 -14.45
#